data_ba2fed274f07a5577f58a2392b18d874
#
_entry.id   ba2fed274f07a5577f58a2392b18d874
#
_cell.length_a   1.000
_cell.length_b   1.000
_cell.length_c   1.000
_cell.angle_alpha   90.00
_cell.angle_beta   90.00
_cell.angle_gamma   90.00
#
_symmetry.space_group_name_H-M   'P 1'
#
loop_
_entity.id
_entity.type
_entity.pdbx_description
1 polymer ?
#
loop_
_entity_poly.entity_id
_entity_poly.type
_entity_poly.pdbx_seq_one_letter_code
_entity_poly.pdbx_strand_id
1 'polypeptide(L)'
;MIAAAAMLAIAGQAAAETVAPGDVKFEDGTVTASISGAAGDPANGADVFKNRKLGNCLACHANSAMNKELFHGEVGPVLDGVADRWSAEELRAIVVNSKAVFGEETVMPGFYSLEVGKNVREDLVGKTILSAQEVEDVVAYLGTLKE
;
A
#
# COMPACT_ATOMS: atom_id res chain seq x y z
N MET A 1 -55.87 -12.02 18.17
CA MET A 1 -54.63 -11.26 18.39
C MET A 1 -53.50 -12.12 17.84
N ILE A 2 -52.94 -11.73 16.68
CA ILE A 2 -51.86 -12.44 15.99
C ILE A 2 -50.61 -11.61 16.21
N ALA A 3 -49.66 -12.17 16.99
CA ALA A 3 -48.37 -11.53 17.22
C ALA A 3 -47.42 -11.87 16.05
N ALA A 4 -47.04 -10.86 15.27
CA ALA A 4 -46.02 -10.99 14.24
C ALA A 4 -44.64 -10.88 14.88
N ALA A 5 -43.85 -11.95 14.88
CA ALA A 5 -42.44 -11.95 15.28
C ALA A 5 -41.58 -11.44 14.12
N ALA A 6 -41.03 -10.26 14.25
CA ALA A 6 -40.05 -9.75 13.32
C ALA A 6 -38.69 -10.41 13.58
N MET A 7 -38.23 -11.25 12.65
CA MET A 7 -36.84 -11.78 12.65
C MET A 7 -35.90 -10.68 12.14
N LEU A 8 -35.06 -10.15 13.02
CA LEU A 8 -33.93 -9.31 12.65
C LEU A 8 -32.82 -10.20 12.07
N ALA A 9 -32.59 -10.13 10.76
CA ALA A 9 -31.44 -10.75 10.13
C ALA A 9 -30.21 -9.91 10.44
N ILE A 10 -29.32 -10.39 11.32
CA ILE A 10 -28.00 -9.81 11.54
C ILE A 10 -27.13 -10.24 10.35
N ALA A 11 -26.95 -9.34 9.37
CA ALA A 11 -25.95 -9.52 8.33
C ALA A 11 -24.56 -9.39 8.98
N GLY A 12 -23.95 -10.54 9.30
CA GLY A 12 -22.56 -10.59 9.72
C GLY A 12 -21.68 -10.08 8.56
N GLN A 13 -21.01 -8.95 8.74
CA GLN A 13 -19.95 -8.53 7.84
C GLN A 13 -18.79 -9.51 8.05
N ALA A 14 -18.56 -10.39 7.07
CA ALA A 14 -17.31 -11.16 7.01
C ALA A 14 -16.18 -10.14 6.80
N ALA A 15 -15.35 -9.94 7.84
CA ALA A 15 -14.08 -9.25 7.64
C ALA A 15 -13.28 -10.11 6.66
N ALA A 16 -12.92 -9.56 5.51
CA ALA A 16 -12.06 -10.26 4.57
C ALA A 16 -10.69 -10.48 5.23
N GLU A 17 -10.14 -11.67 5.06
CA GLU A 17 -8.90 -12.08 5.70
C GLU A 17 -7.71 -11.36 5.06
N THR A 18 -6.78 -10.89 5.89
CA THR A 18 -5.53 -10.27 5.44
C THR A 18 -4.65 -11.32 4.76
N VAL A 19 -4.19 -11.05 3.54
CA VAL A 19 -3.26 -11.91 2.80
C VAL A 19 -1.87 -11.81 3.42
N ALA A 20 -1.27 -12.94 3.81
CA ALA A 20 0.10 -12.93 4.34
C ALA A 20 1.13 -12.51 3.27
N PRO A 21 2.26 -11.87 3.63
CA PRO A 21 3.24 -11.34 2.67
C PRO A 21 3.75 -12.39 1.66
N GLY A 22 3.94 -13.65 2.12
CA GLY A 22 4.38 -14.75 1.27
C GLY A 22 3.29 -15.34 0.37
N ASP A 23 2.02 -14.99 0.62
CA ASP A 23 0.87 -15.51 -0.13
C ASP A 23 0.33 -14.53 -1.16
N VAL A 24 0.90 -13.31 -1.24
CA VAL A 24 0.50 -12.32 -2.25
C VAL A 24 0.80 -12.84 -3.65
N LYS A 25 -0.22 -12.83 -4.51
CA LYS A 25 -0.12 -13.30 -5.90
C LYS A 25 0.17 -12.14 -6.83
N PHE A 26 1.30 -12.23 -7.52
CA PHE A 26 1.67 -11.33 -8.61
C PHE A 26 1.30 -11.98 -9.94
N GLU A 27 0.54 -11.27 -10.76
CA GLU A 27 0.11 -11.71 -12.09
C GLU A 27 0.42 -10.58 -13.08
N ASP A 28 1.34 -10.81 -14.01
CA ASP A 28 1.74 -9.84 -15.03
C ASP A 28 2.08 -8.44 -14.50
N GLY A 29 2.76 -8.37 -13.35
CA GLY A 29 3.14 -7.11 -12.70
C GLY A 29 2.04 -6.44 -11.89
N THR A 30 0.92 -7.13 -11.66
CA THR A 30 -0.21 -6.63 -10.88
C THR A 30 -0.48 -7.47 -9.63
N VAL A 31 -1.16 -6.89 -8.66
CA VAL A 31 -1.81 -7.57 -7.52
C VAL A 31 -3.27 -7.13 -7.52
N THR A 32 -4.15 -7.98 -8.07
CA THR A 32 -5.56 -7.63 -8.34
C THR A 32 -6.41 -7.57 -7.09
N ALA A 33 -6.19 -8.47 -6.13
CA ALA A 33 -6.96 -8.51 -4.89
C ALA A 33 -6.39 -7.55 -3.84
N SER A 34 -7.27 -6.93 -3.04
CA SER A 34 -6.84 -6.22 -1.83
C SER A 34 -6.14 -7.18 -0.87
N ILE A 35 -4.98 -6.79 -0.35
CA ILE A 35 -4.21 -7.59 0.59
C ILE A 35 -4.67 -7.44 2.04
N SER A 36 -5.40 -6.36 2.36
CA SER A 36 -6.02 -6.17 3.68
C SER A 36 -7.44 -6.72 3.76
N GLY A 37 -8.06 -6.99 2.59
CA GLY A 37 -9.47 -7.32 2.49
C GLY A 37 -10.41 -6.15 2.74
N ALA A 38 -9.89 -4.94 2.93
CA ALA A 38 -10.66 -3.71 3.12
C ALA A 38 -10.23 -2.65 2.10
N ALA A 39 -11.08 -1.63 1.91
CA ALA A 39 -10.73 -0.47 1.09
C ALA A 39 -9.65 0.37 1.79
N GLY A 40 -8.76 0.97 1.00
CA GLY A 40 -7.78 1.93 1.50
C GLY A 40 -8.40 3.29 1.81
N ASP A 41 -7.86 3.96 2.82
CA ASP A 41 -8.19 5.34 3.18
C ASP A 41 -7.09 6.27 2.62
N PRO A 42 -7.39 7.13 1.63
CA PRO A 42 -6.39 8.01 1.04
C PRO A 42 -5.86 9.07 2.02
N ALA A 43 -6.63 9.45 3.04
CA ALA A 43 -6.15 10.41 4.04
C ALA A 43 -5.09 9.76 4.95
N ASN A 44 -5.35 8.54 5.44
CA ASN A 44 -4.34 7.77 6.17
C ASN A 44 -3.15 7.41 5.26
N GLY A 45 -3.41 7.10 4.00
CA GLY A 45 -2.36 6.84 3.00
C GLY A 45 -1.40 8.01 2.83
N ALA A 46 -1.90 9.25 2.81
CA ALA A 46 -1.06 10.45 2.77
C ALA A 46 -0.19 10.58 4.03
N ASP A 47 -0.72 10.23 5.20
CA ASP A 47 0.04 10.25 6.45
C ASP A 47 1.12 9.16 6.49
N VAL A 48 0.80 7.93 6.07
CA VAL A 48 1.78 6.84 5.92
C VAL A 48 2.87 7.20 4.92
N PHE A 49 2.50 7.82 3.79
CA PHE A 49 3.41 8.22 2.71
C PHE A 49 4.52 9.15 3.18
N LYS A 50 4.19 10.17 3.98
CA LYS A 50 5.16 11.14 4.49
C LYS A 50 5.83 10.74 5.80
N ASN A 51 5.31 9.75 6.52
CA ASN A 51 5.81 9.37 7.83
C ASN A 51 7.15 8.64 7.72
N ARG A 52 8.19 9.25 8.31
CA ARG A 52 9.57 8.74 8.30
C ARG A 52 9.78 7.41 9.03
N LYS A 53 8.81 7.00 9.86
CA LYS A 53 8.84 5.71 10.57
C LYS A 53 8.07 4.61 9.87
N LEU A 54 7.31 4.96 8.81
CA LEU A 54 6.47 4.07 8.01
C LEU A 54 6.96 4.05 6.56
N GLY A 55 6.14 4.52 5.61
CA GLY A 55 6.46 4.51 4.18
C GLY A 55 7.67 5.37 3.81
N ASN A 56 7.75 6.59 4.40
CA ASN A 56 8.82 7.54 4.12
C ASN A 56 9.08 7.79 2.62
N CYS A 57 8.02 7.77 1.82
CA CYS A 57 8.10 7.79 0.36
C CYS A 57 8.70 9.11 -0.16
N LEU A 58 8.43 10.24 0.56
CA LEU A 58 9.03 11.56 0.24
C LEU A 58 10.56 11.57 0.30
N ALA A 59 11.19 10.64 1.01
CA ALA A 59 12.64 10.55 1.04
C ALA A 59 13.26 10.24 -0.33
N CYS A 60 12.47 9.64 -1.23
CA CYS A 60 12.92 9.23 -2.57
C CYS A 60 12.10 9.87 -3.69
N HIS A 61 10.84 10.22 -3.46
CA HIS A 61 9.91 10.70 -4.49
C HIS A 61 9.45 12.14 -4.23
N ALA A 62 9.52 12.98 -5.24
CA ALA A 62 8.85 14.27 -5.21
C ALA A 62 7.34 14.10 -5.45
N ASN A 63 6.55 14.94 -4.78
CA ASN A 63 5.10 14.97 -4.89
C ASN A 63 4.60 16.40 -4.62
N SER A 64 4.11 17.09 -5.63
CA SER A 64 3.68 18.50 -5.52
C SER A 64 2.42 18.67 -4.65
N ALA A 65 1.57 17.64 -4.51
CA ALA A 65 0.44 17.67 -3.59
C ALA A 65 0.89 17.80 -2.11
N MET A 66 2.15 17.49 -1.82
CA MET A 66 2.78 17.63 -0.49
C MET A 66 3.84 18.73 -0.44
N ASN A 67 3.72 19.79 -1.23
CA ASN A 67 4.71 20.86 -1.35
C ASN A 67 5.02 21.63 -0.05
N LYS A 68 4.20 21.46 0.98
CA LYS A 68 4.43 22.01 2.33
C LYS A 68 5.34 21.14 3.19
N GLU A 69 5.52 19.89 2.82
CA GLU A 69 6.45 18.98 3.48
C GLU A 69 7.87 19.26 2.98
N LEU A 70 8.84 19.10 3.87
CA LEU A 70 10.25 19.33 3.55
C LEU A 70 10.92 18.04 3.08
N PHE A 71 12.01 18.18 2.30
CA PHE A 71 12.90 17.09 1.93
C PHE A 71 12.29 16.05 0.99
N HIS A 72 11.74 16.50 -0.12
CA HIS A 72 11.40 15.63 -1.24
C HIS A 72 12.67 15.13 -1.91
N GLY A 73 12.83 13.79 -2.04
CA GLY A 73 13.95 13.18 -2.71
C GLY A 73 13.78 13.13 -4.23
N GLU A 74 14.89 12.89 -4.93
CA GLU A 74 14.97 12.79 -6.39
C GLU A 74 15.52 11.42 -6.84
N VAL A 75 15.51 10.42 -5.94
CA VAL A 75 16.00 9.06 -6.23
C VAL A 75 15.00 8.29 -7.08
N GLY A 76 13.71 8.40 -6.76
CA GLY A 76 12.62 7.82 -7.50
C GLY A 76 11.94 8.84 -8.42
N PRO A 77 11.08 8.39 -9.36
CA PRO A 77 10.34 9.29 -10.22
C PRO A 77 9.37 10.18 -9.43
N VAL A 78 9.06 11.36 -9.98
CA VAL A 78 8.01 12.24 -9.48
C VAL A 78 6.67 11.51 -9.55
N LEU A 79 5.86 11.66 -8.49
CA LEU A 79 4.58 10.94 -8.37
C LEU A 79 3.36 11.76 -8.80
N ASP A 80 3.55 13.02 -9.24
CA ASP A 80 2.48 13.79 -9.86
C ASP A 80 1.94 13.03 -11.07
N GLY A 81 0.62 12.92 -11.21
CA GLY A 81 -0.02 12.16 -12.29
C GLY A 81 0.26 10.64 -12.26
N VAL A 82 0.71 10.07 -11.14
CA VAL A 82 1.04 8.63 -11.08
C VAL A 82 -0.17 7.73 -11.35
N ALA A 83 -1.37 8.17 -10.96
CA ALA A 83 -2.61 7.44 -11.19
C ALA A 83 -3.10 7.46 -12.65
N ASP A 84 -2.48 8.28 -13.51
CA ASP A 84 -2.74 8.28 -14.96
C ASP A 84 -1.76 7.36 -15.71
N ARG A 85 -0.67 6.95 -15.03
CA ARG A 85 0.36 6.04 -15.58
C ARG A 85 0.20 4.60 -15.17
N TRP A 86 -0.38 4.35 -13.99
CA TRP A 86 -0.48 3.01 -13.37
C TRP A 86 -1.88 2.79 -12.80
N SER A 87 -2.43 1.61 -13.00
CA SER A 87 -3.66 1.17 -12.34
C SER A 87 -3.46 0.94 -10.84
N ALA A 88 -4.55 0.82 -10.08
CA ALA A 88 -4.47 0.52 -8.65
C ALA A 88 -3.80 -0.83 -8.37
N GLU A 89 -4.01 -1.82 -9.24
CA GLU A 89 -3.45 -3.16 -9.16
C GLU A 89 -1.93 -3.15 -9.39
N GLU A 90 -1.47 -2.33 -10.34
CA GLU A 90 -0.04 -2.13 -10.61
C GLU A 90 0.62 -1.34 -9.47
N LEU A 91 0.00 -0.26 -8.99
CA LEU A 91 0.49 0.50 -7.84
C LEU A 91 0.58 -0.38 -6.59
N ARG A 92 -0.41 -1.25 -6.36
CA ARG A 92 -0.38 -2.22 -5.27
C ARG A 92 0.81 -3.16 -5.39
N ALA A 93 1.03 -3.74 -6.58
CA ALA A 93 2.16 -4.63 -6.83
C ALA A 93 3.51 -3.92 -6.57
N ILE A 94 3.66 -2.67 -7.05
CA ILE A 94 4.87 -1.85 -6.86
C ILE A 94 5.11 -1.58 -5.37
N VAL A 95 4.09 -1.19 -4.61
CA VAL A 95 4.23 -0.90 -3.18
C VAL A 95 4.46 -2.17 -2.37
N VAL A 96 3.77 -3.26 -2.69
CA VAL A 96 3.96 -4.56 -2.02
C VAL A 96 5.40 -5.03 -2.17
N ASN A 97 5.87 -5.17 -3.41
CA ASN A 97 7.25 -5.56 -3.69
C ASN A 97 7.71 -5.06 -5.07
N SER A 98 8.32 -3.89 -5.10
CA SER A 98 8.84 -3.28 -6.33
C SER A 98 9.87 -4.16 -7.05
N LYS A 99 10.61 -5.00 -6.34
CA LYS A 99 11.60 -5.92 -6.94
C LYS A 99 10.93 -7.03 -7.75
N ALA A 100 9.76 -7.48 -7.33
CA ALA A 100 8.96 -8.45 -8.10
C ALA A 100 8.46 -7.86 -9.43
N VAL A 101 8.28 -6.51 -9.50
CA VAL A 101 7.80 -5.82 -10.70
C VAL A 101 8.95 -5.38 -11.61
N PHE A 102 10.01 -4.79 -11.04
CA PHE A 102 11.08 -4.13 -11.80
C PHE A 102 12.43 -4.85 -11.74
N GLY A 103 12.53 -5.94 -10.97
CA GLY A 103 13.77 -6.72 -10.79
C GLY A 103 14.59 -6.34 -9.56
N GLU A 104 15.54 -7.20 -9.22
CA GLU A 104 16.33 -7.17 -7.98
C GLU A 104 17.17 -5.89 -7.80
N GLU A 105 17.57 -5.25 -8.91
CA GLU A 105 18.38 -4.02 -8.89
C GLU A 105 17.59 -2.78 -8.47
N THR A 106 16.27 -2.92 -8.30
CA THR A 106 15.39 -1.82 -7.88
C THR A 106 15.75 -1.35 -6.47
N VAL A 107 16.01 -0.04 -6.33
CA VAL A 107 16.37 0.58 -5.05
C VAL A 107 15.18 0.67 -4.09
N MET A 108 13.96 0.87 -4.62
CA MET A 108 12.74 0.92 -3.82
C MET A 108 12.53 -0.40 -3.08
N PRO A 109 12.32 -0.40 -1.76
CA PRO A 109 12.07 -1.62 -1.00
C PRO A 109 10.68 -2.20 -1.29
N GLY A 110 10.50 -3.49 -1.01
CA GLY A 110 9.17 -4.07 -0.85
C GLY A 110 8.60 -3.71 0.51
N PHE A 111 7.52 -2.94 0.56
CA PHE A 111 6.94 -2.49 1.83
C PHE A 111 6.12 -3.57 2.54
N TYR A 112 5.61 -4.53 1.78
CA TYR A 112 4.87 -5.68 2.30
C TYR A 112 5.54 -7.00 1.88
N SER A 113 6.85 -7.06 2.06
CA SER A 113 7.69 -8.24 1.81
C SER A 113 8.54 -8.54 3.04
N LEU A 114 8.86 -9.81 3.27
CA LEU A 114 9.81 -10.23 4.30
C LEU A 114 11.25 -10.20 3.77
N GLU A 115 11.45 -10.03 2.47
CA GLU A 115 12.74 -9.94 1.79
C GLU A 115 13.20 -8.48 1.67
N VAL A 116 13.42 -7.83 2.81
CA VAL A 116 13.76 -6.39 2.87
C VAL A 116 15.27 -6.11 2.79
N GLY A 117 16.10 -7.11 2.53
CA GLY A 117 17.55 -6.99 2.34
C GLY A 117 18.38 -7.81 3.32
N LYS A 118 19.71 -7.62 3.28
CA LYS A 118 20.68 -8.43 4.06
C LYS A 118 20.99 -7.85 5.44
N ASN A 119 20.94 -6.53 5.58
CA ASN A 119 21.23 -5.81 6.83
C ASN A 119 19.96 -5.16 7.36
N VAL A 120 18.99 -6.00 7.68
CA VAL A 120 17.69 -5.55 8.16
C VAL A 120 17.82 -5.01 9.59
N ARG A 121 17.19 -3.87 9.85
CA ARG A 121 17.07 -3.33 11.21
C ARG A 121 16.47 -4.38 12.14
N GLU A 122 17.05 -4.59 13.31
CA GLU A 122 16.73 -5.70 14.20
C GLU A 122 15.23 -5.82 14.53
N ASP A 123 14.57 -4.69 14.72
CA ASP A 123 13.13 -4.65 15.03
C ASP A 123 12.21 -4.95 13.83
N LEU A 124 12.76 -4.98 12.60
CA LEU A 124 12.05 -5.34 11.36
C LEU A 124 12.36 -6.77 10.87
N VAL A 125 13.26 -7.49 11.53
CA VAL A 125 13.55 -8.88 11.13
C VAL A 125 12.27 -9.73 11.21
N GLY A 126 11.91 -10.37 10.09
CA GLY A 126 10.69 -11.18 9.97
C GLY A 126 9.38 -10.38 9.97
N LYS A 127 9.45 -9.07 9.75
CA LYS A 127 8.28 -8.18 9.65
C LYS A 127 8.31 -7.39 8.34
N THR A 128 7.14 -7.00 7.89
CA THR A 128 6.99 -6.04 6.79
C THR A 128 7.22 -4.60 7.28
N ILE A 129 7.57 -3.69 6.37
CA ILE A 129 7.72 -2.25 6.69
C ILE A 129 6.34 -1.64 6.97
N LEU A 130 5.35 -1.98 6.15
CA LEU A 130 3.96 -1.56 6.30
C LEU A 130 3.07 -2.77 6.60
N SER A 131 1.95 -2.53 7.26
CA SER A 131 0.85 -3.50 7.34
C SER A 131 0.11 -3.57 6.00
N ALA A 132 -0.70 -4.62 5.80
CA ALA A 132 -1.53 -4.76 4.61
C ALA A 132 -2.48 -3.56 4.42
N GLN A 133 -3.08 -3.05 5.51
CA GLN A 133 -3.97 -1.90 5.43
C GLN A 133 -3.22 -0.62 5.07
N GLU A 134 -2.04 -0.38 5.63
CA GLU A 134 -1.23 0.78 5.26
C GLU A 134 -0.80 0.75 3.79
N VAL A 135 -0.57 -0.42 3.20
CA VAL A 135 -0.35 -0.56 1.75
C VAL A 135 -1.59 -0.13 0.97
N GLU A 136 -2.78 -0.63 1.31
CA GLU A 136 -4.02 -0.25 0.63
C GLU A 136 -4.31 1.25 0.78
N ASP A 137 -4.03 1.83 1.94
CA ASP A 137 -4.17 3.26 2.20
C ASP A 137 -3.24 4.10 1.31
N VAL A 138 -1.97 3.69 1.20
CA VAL A 138 -1.00 4.33 0.28
C VAL A 138 -1.44 4.19 -1.17
N VAL A 139 -1.91 3.03 -1.61
CA VAL A 139 -2.43 2.81 -2.97
C VAL A 139 -3.63 3.72 -3.23
N ALA A 140 -4.55 3.82 -2.27
CA ALA A 140 -5.69 4.72 -2.36
C ALA A 140 -5.25 6.19 -2.47
N TYR A 141 -4.25 6.61 -1.70
CA TYR A 141 -3.66 7.95 -1.80
C TYR A 141 -3.01 8.19 -3.18
N LEU A 142 -2.16 7.27 -3.65
CA LEU A 142 -1.55 7.37 -4.98
C LEU A 142 -2.59 7.47 -6.09
N GLY A 143 -3.72 6.77 -5.95
CA GLY A 143 -4.86 6.84 -6.85
C GLY A 143 -5.53 8.22 -6.93
N THR A 144 -5.26 9.13 -5.99
CA THR A 144 -5.73 10.53 -6.03
C THR A 144 -4.80 11.46 -6.82
N LEU A 145 -3.57 11.04 -7.13
CA LEU A 145 -2.55 11.84 -7.78
C LEU A 145 -2.70 11.76 -9.31
N LYS A 146 -3.65 12.53 -9.83
CA LYS A 146 -3.94 12.72 -11.26
C LYS A 146 -3.50 14.10 -11.72
N GLU A 147 -3.17 14.22 -13.02
CA GLU A 147 -2.93 15.51 -13.69
C GLU A 147 -4.24 16.15 -14.15
#